data_ca642e9c79271547ac77e6008db337f9
#
_entry.id   ca642e9c79271547ac77e6008db337f9
#
_cell.length_a   1.000
_cell.length_b   1.000
_cell.length_c   1.000
_cell.angle_alpha   90.00
_cell.angle_beta   90.00
_cell.angle_gamma   90.00
#
_symmetry.space_group_name_H-M   'P 1'
#
loop_
_entity.id
_entity.type
_entity.pdbx_description
1 polymer ?
#
loop_
_entity_poly.entity_id
_entity_poly.type
_entity_poly.pdbx_seq_one_letter_code
_entity_poly.pdbx_strand_id
1 'polypeptide(L)'
;RPNRRQRQMCIRDRNKLKELLKSILEKKKQLKTEIPVAVKISPDINENQIDLISEILLENEISAIIISNTSEASRETLQNIQRHQKGGLSGKPIEKKSNLLISKFYNLIKGKIKIIGVGGVDSGKAAYDKFLLGADYVQLYTGMVFQGPNIAGMIKKDLKELLIRDGVKNFTEIVGNKTVS
;
A
#
# COMPACT_ATOMS: atom_id res chain seq x y z
N ARG A 1 -12.52 -1.03 23.35
CA ARG A 1 -11.64 -0.78 22.18
C ARG A 1 -12.47 -0.86 20.89
N PRO A 2 -12.39 0.08 19.94
CA PRO A 2 -13.13 0.00 18.69
C PRO A 2 -12.72 -1.28 17.92
N ASN A 3 -13.71 -1.96 17.35
CA ASN A 3 -13.45 -3.18 16.58
C ASN A 3 -12.79 -2.83 15.22
N ARG A 4 -12.32 -3.85 14.47
CA ARG A 4 -11.63 -3.69 13.19
C ARG A 4 -12.45 -2.89 12.16
N ARG A 5 -13.78 -3.08 12.12
CA ARG A 5 -14.68 -2.35 11.21
C ARG A 5 -14.79 -0.86 11.57
N GLN A 6 -14.85 -0.53 12.86
CA GLN A 6 -14.89 0.87 13.32
C GLN A 6 -13.62 1.63 12.95
N ARG A 7 -12.43 0.97 13.03
CA ARG A 7 -11.16 1.59 12.60
C ARG A 7 -11.11 1.84 11.09
N GLN A 8 -11.66 0.95 10.27
CA GLN A 8 -11.74 1.14 8.81
C GLN A 8 -12.72 2.26 8.43
N MET A 9 -13.82 2.45 9.17
CA MET A 9 -14.72 3.59 8.98
C MET A 9 -14.08 4.92 9.36
N CYS A 10 -13.21 4.96 10.38
CA CYS A 10 -12.53 6.18 10.80
C CYS A 10 -11.61 6.76 9.72
N ILE A 11 -10.94 5.92 8.92
CA ILE A 11 -10.04 6.38 7.85
C ILE A 11 -10.81 6.99 6.67
N ARG A 12 -12.09 6.68 6.50
CA ARG A 12 -12.97 7.24 5.46
C ARG A 12 -13.59 8.59 5.83
N ASP A 13 -13.49 9.01 7.08
CA ASP A 13 -14.04 10.25 7.63
C ASP A 13 -12.88 11.19 7.96
N ARG A 14 -12.89 12.40 7.32
CA ARG A 14 -11.83 13.41 7.46
C ARG A 14 -11.54 13.74 8.92
N ASN A 15 -12.56 14.05 9.69
CA ASN A 15 -12.40 14.50 11.06
C ASN A 15 -11.86 13.39 11.96
N LYS A 16 -12.39 12.19 11.81
CA LYS A 16 -11.94 11.02 12.56
C LYS A 16 -10.50 10.62 12.25
N LEU A 17 -10.09 10.72 10.97
CA LEU A 17 -8.71 10.45 10.60
C LEU A 17 -7.77 11.48 11.21
N LYS A 18 -8.11 12.78 11.12
CA LYS A 18 -7.31 13.87 11.74
C LYS A 18 -7.19 13.71 13.25
N GLU A 19 -8.29 13.45 13.94
CA GLU A 19 -8.30 13.22 15.39
C GLU A 19 -7.43 12.02 15.80
N LEU A 20 -7.55 10.91 15.06
CA LEU A 20 -6.73 9.72 15.31
C LEU A 20 -5.24 10.01 15.14
N LEU A 21 -4.86 10.65 14.05
CA LEU A 21 -3.46 10.99 13.78
C LEU A 21 -2.92 11.96 14.82
N LYS A 22 -3.69 13.00 15.17
CA LYS A 22 -3.34 13.95 16.23
C LYS A 22 -3.05 13.22 17.53
N SER A 23 -3.95 12.35 17.99
CA SER A 23 -3.77 11.57 19.21
C SER A 23 -2.50 10.69 19.18
N ILE A 24 -2.21 10.05 18.04
CA ILE A 24 -1.01 9.21 17.86
C ILE A 24 0.26 10.07 17.94
N LEU A 25 0.29 11.20 17.22
CA LEU A 25 1.45 12.09 17.18
C LEU A 25 1.70 12.77 18.53
N GLU A 26 0.66 13.19 19.23
CA GLU A 26 0.76 13.70 20.60
C GLU A 26 1.36 12.64 21.53
N LYS A 27 0.90 11.38 21.42
CA LYS A 27 1.46 10.29 22.22
C LYS A 27 2.91 10.01 21.88
N LYS A 28 3.28 10.05 20.61
CA LYS A 28 4.67 9.94 20.15
C LYS A 28 5.55 11.01 20.81
N LYS A 29 5.10 12.27 20.81
CA LYS A 29 5.80 13.40 21.47
C LYS A 29 5.93 13.19 22.98
N GLN A 30 4.87 12.77 23.66
CA GLN A 30 4.91 12.48 25.11
C GLN A 30 5.92 11.37 25.45
N LEU A 31 6.04 10.34 24.59
CA LEU A 31 6.97 9.24 24.78
C LEU A 31 8.41 9.57 24.33
N LYS A 32 8.63 10.78 23.80
CA LYS A 32 9.94 11.23 23.26
C LYS A 32 10.56 10.19 22.33
N THR A 33 9.74 9.59 21.43
CA THR A 33 10.19 8.54 20.52
C THR A 33 10.20 9.03 19.07
N GLU A 34 11.20 8.57 18.30
CA GLU A 34 11.34 8.84 16.86
C GLU A 34 10.76 7.71 15.98
N ILE A 35 9.98 6.79 16.56
CA ILE A 35 9.37 5.69 15.80
C ILE A 35 8.54 6.25 14.64
N PRO A 36 8.79 5.78 13.39
CA PRO A 36 8.03 6.22 12.23
C PRO A 36 6.57 5.74 12.30
N VAL A 37 5.65 6.60 11.87
CA VAL A 37 4.23 6.29 11.81
C VAL A 37 3.82 6.03 10.37
N ALA A 38 3.22 4.87 10.11
CA ALA A 38 2.66 4.52 8.82
C ALA A 38 1.14 4.34 8.88
N VAL A 39 0.43 4.89 7.91
CA VAL A 39 -1.04 4.78 7.79
C VAL A 39 -1.37 3.74 6.74
N LYS A 40 -2.12 2.69 7.11
CA LYS A 40 -2.57 1.67 6.17
C LYS A 40 -4.01 1.93 5.73
N ILE A 41 -4.23 2.04 4.42
CA ILE A 41 -5.53 2.35 3.83
C ILE A 41 -6.21 1.13 3.21
N SER A 42 -7.54 1.22 3.08
CA SER A 42 -8.34 0.26 2.33
C SER A 42 -8.15 0.47 0.81
N PRO A 43 -8.18 -0.58 -0.01
CA PRO A 43 -8.24 -0.41 -1.46
C PRO A 43 -9.64 0.04 -1.94
N ASP A 44 -10.65 -0.01 -1.08
CA ASP A 44 -12.04 0.30 -1.41
C ASP A 44 -12.37 1.76 -1.06
N ILE A 45 -11.57 2.70 -1.55
CA ILE A 45 -11.74 4.15 -1.42
C ILE A 45 -12.00 4.77 -2.79
N ASN A 46 -12.73 5.90 -2.80
CA ASN A 46 -13.02 6.67 -4.01
C ASN A 46 -12.04 7.85 -4.20
N GLU A 47 -12.14 8.55 -5.33
CA GLU A 47 -11.24 9.65 -5.68
C GLU A 47 -11.22 10.74 -4.60
N ASN A 48 -12.40 11.24 -4.18
CA ASN A 48 -12.48 12.27 -3.15
C ASN A 48 -11.79 11.86 -1.84
N GLN A 49 -11.80 10.57 -1.52
CA GLN A 49 -11.11 10.04 -0.34
C GLN A 49 -9.60 9.95 -0.55
N ILE A 50 -9.12 9.72 -1.79
CA ILE A 50 -7.70 9.73 -2.11
C ILE A 50 -7.12 11.12 -1.89
N ASP A 51 -7.76 12.15 -2.45
CA ASP A 51 -7.33 13.54 -2.29
C ASP A 51 -7.31 13.94 -0.82
N LEU A 52 -8.40 13.68 -0.13
CA LEU A 52 -8.56 13.99 1.28
C LEU A 52 -7.49 13.33 2.16
N ILE A 53 -7.25 12.03 1.97
CA ILE A 53 -6.24 11.30 2.73
C ILE A 53 -4.85 11.86 2.42
N SER A 54 -4.56 12.15 1.15
CA SER A 54 -3.27 12.73 0.75
C SER A 54 -2.99 14.06 1.43
N GLU A 55 -3.98 14.98 1.46
CA GLU A 55 -3.89 16.25 2.18
C GLU A 55 -3.59 16.04 3.67
N ILE A 56 -4.37 15.18 4.33
CA ILE A 56 -4.20 14.92 5.76
C ILE A 56 -2.83 14.33 6.08
N LEU A 57 -2.33 13.41 5.24
CA LEU A 57 -1.02 12.82 5.45
C LEU A 57 0.11 13.82 5.24
N LEU A 58 -0.04 14.75 4.27
CA LEU A 58 0.93 15.82 4.02
C LEU A 58 0.93 16.90 5.10
N GLU A 59 -0.23 17.21 5.70
CA GLU A 59 -0.36 18.15 6.81
C GLU A 59 0.24 17.63 8.13
N ASN A 60 0.37 16.32 8.25
CA ASN A 60 0.88 15.66 9.45
C ASN A 60 2.22 14.98 9.15
N GLU A 61 3.09 14.88 10.12
CA GLU A 61 4.43 14.28 9.99
C GLU A 61 4.35 12.73 9.90
N ILE A 62 3.60 12.22 8.91
CA ILE A 62 3.45 10.79 8.66
C ILE A 62 4.61 10.30 7.81
N SER A 63 5.26 9.25 8.26
CA SER A 63 6.47 8.71 7.61
C SER A 63 6.16 7.91 6.36
N ALA A 64 5.04 7.15 6.36
CA ALA A 64 4.67 6.28 5.25
C ALA A 64 3.16 6.05 5.13
N ILE A 65 2.73 5.72 3.91
CA ILE A 65 1.41 5.16 3.62
C ILE A 65 1.56 3.72 3.12
N ILE A 66 0.72 2.81 3.64
CA ILE A 66 0.69 1.40 3.21
C ILE A 66 -0.53 1.18 2.31
N ILE A 67 -0.29 0.91 1.05
CA ILE A 67 -1.29 0.69 0.00
C ILE A 67 -1.19 -0.74 -0.50
N SER A 68 -2.09 -1.64 -0.14
CA SER A 68 -3.34 -1.45 0.58
C SER A 68 -3.61 -2.58 1.57
N ASN A 69 -4.72 -2.46 2.31
CA ASN A 69 -5.32 -3.56 3.05
C ASN A 69 -6.04 -4.51 2.07
N THR A 70 -6.75 -5.51 2.61
CA THR A 70 -7.63 -6.41 1.84
C THR A 70 -8.88 -5.66 1.36
N SER A 71 -9.45 -6.10 0.23
CA SER A 71 -10.70 -5.58 -0.33
C SER A 71 -11.91 -6.36 0.19
N GLU A 72 -12.98 -5.68 0.53
CA GLU A 72 -14.30 -6.28 0.77
C GLU A 72 -15.17 -6.28 -0.50
N ALA A 73 -14.80 -5.48 -1.50
CA ALA A 73 -15.37 -5.42 -2.83
C ALA A 73 -14.59 -6.30 -3.84
N SER A 74 -15.00 -6.25 -5.11
CA SER A 74 -14.21 -6.82 -6.23
C SER A 74 -14.11 -8.35 -6.21
N ARG A 75 -15.22 -9.04 -5.95
CA ARG A 75 -15.29 -10.51 -5.96
C ARG A 75 -15.89 -11.08 -7.25
N GLU A 76 -16.33 -10.22 -8.14
CA GLU A 76 -17.04 -10.58 -9.36
C GLU A 76 -16.17 -11.42 -10.31
N THR A 77 -14.87 -11.17 -10.29
CA THR A 77 -13.89 -11.90 -11.11
C THR A 77 -13.48 -13.25 -10.54
N LEU A 78 -13.90 -13.58 -9.31
CA LEU A 78 -13.55 -14.84 -8.68
C LEU A 78 -14.47 -15.97 -9.18
N GLN A 79 -13.88 -17.06 -9.64
CA GLN A 79 -14.61 -18.22 -10.17
C GLN A 79 -14.95 -19.25 -9.09
N ASN A 80 -14.28 -19.22 -7.93
CA ASN A 80 -14.47 -20.19 -6.87
C ASN A 80 -15.86 -20.03 -6.22
N ILE A 81 -16.52 -21.16 -5.92
CA ILE A 81 -17.83 -21.19 -5.26
C ILE A 81 -17.80 -20.47 -3.88
N GLN A 82 -16.64 -20.46 -3.23
CA GLN A 82 -16.47 -19.79 -1.93
C GLN A 82 -16.26 -18.26 -2.03
N ARG A 83 -16.36 -17.67 -3.22
CA ARG A 83 -16.20 -16.22 -3.43
C ARG A 83 -17.10 -15.36 -2.55
N HIS A 84 -18.21 -15.90 -2.08
CA HIS A 84 -19.19 -15.20 -1.23
C HIS A 84 -18.87 -15.27 0.27
N GLN A 85 -17.83 -15.98 0.68
CA GLN A 85 -17.45 -16.05 2.09
C GLN A 85 -17.06 -14.67 2.65
N LYS A 86 -17.43 -14.42 3.91
CA LYS A 86 -17.05 -13.18 4.62
C LYS A 86 -15.54 -13.11 4.81
N GLY A 87 -14.97 -11.94 4.59
CA GLY A 87 -13.54 -11.68 4.78
C GLY A 87 -13.00 -10.73 3.72
N GLY A 88 -11.76 -10.30 3.85
CA GLY A 88 -11.10 -9.44 2.89
C GLY A 88 -10.39 -10.24 1.81
N LEU A 89 -10.61 -9.90 0.55
CA LEU A 89 -9.88 -10.45 -0.59
C LEU A 89 -8.44 -9.92 -0.60
N SER A 90 -7.47 -10.81 -0.81
CA SER A 90 -6.04 -10.49 -0.84
C SER A 90 -5.33 -11.17 -2.02
N GLY A 91 -4.05 -10.89 -2.19
CA GLY A 91 -3.22 -11.52 -3.21
C GLY A 91 -3.45 -10.98 -4.63
N LYS A 92 -3.26 -11.81 -5.63
CA LYS A 92 -3.29 -11.43 -7.05
C LYS A 92 -4.57 -10.69 -7.49
N PRO A 93 -5.77 -11.08 -7.04
CA PRO A 93 -7.00 -10.40 -7.45
C PRO A 93 -7.06 -8.90 -7.13
N ILE A 94 -6.33 -8.42 -6.11
CA ILE A 94 -6.32 -6.99 -5.75
C ILE A 94 -5.12 -6.22 -6.30
N GLU A 95 -4.23 -6.86 -7.07
CA GLU A 95 -2.99 -6.25 -7.58
C GLU A 95 -3.27 -5.00 -8.41
N LYS A 96 -4.14 -5.10 -9.42
CA LYS A 96 -4.46 -3.97 -10.30
C LYS A 96 -5.01 -2.77 -9.51
N LYS A 97 -5.88 -3.02 -8.55
CA LYS A 97 -6.49 -1.98 -7.71
C LYS A 97 -5.44 -1.33 -6.80
N SER A 98 -4.57 -2.14 -6.18
CA SER A 98 -3.46 -1.63 -5.38
C SER A 98 -2.50 -0.80 -6.23
N ASN A 99 -2.15 -1.26 -7.43
CA ASN A 99 -1.25 -0.57 -8.35
C ASN A 99 -1.80 0.79 -8.78
N LEU A 100 -3.08 0.87 -9.13
CA LEU A 100 -3.74 2.12 -9.46
C LEU A 100 -3.68 3.12 -8.30
N LEU A 101 -3.98 2.66 -7.08
CA LEU A 101 -3.91 3.51 -5.89
C LEU A 101 -2.50 4.01 -5.61
N ILE A 102 -1.48 3.14 -5.75
CA ILE A 102 -0.07 3.53 -5.60
C ILE A 102 0.26 4.70 -6.53
N SER A 103 -0.09 4.58 -7.82
CA SER A 103 0.14 5.63 -8.81
C SER A 103 -0.57 6.94 -8.46
N LYS A 104 -1.85 6.88 -8.08
CA LYS A 104 -2.63 8.07 -7.71
C LYS A 104 -2.05 8.78 -6.49
N PHE A 105 -1.75 8.04 -5.42
CA PHE A 105 -1.13 8.62 -4.24
C PHE A 105 0.25 9.20 -4.54
N TYR A 106 1.08 8.52 -5.35
CA TYR A 106 2.40 9.02 -5.73
C TYR A 106 2.31 10.39 -6.42
N ASN A 107 1.35 10.55 -7.35
CA ASN A 107 1.14 11.82 -8.05
C ASN A 107 0.75 12.97 -7.10
N LEU A 108 0.01 12.68 -6.03
CA LEU A 108 -0.43 13.68 -5.05
C LEU A 108 0.66 14.00 -4.02
N ILE A 109 1.32 12.98 -3.48
CA ILE A 109 2.33 13.17 -2.42
C ILE A 109 3.74 13.43 -2.95
N LYS A 110 4.01 13.16 -4.21
CA LYS A 110 5.26 13.50 -4.93
C LYS A 110 6.54 13.16 -4.15
N GLY A 111 6.61 11.98 -3.57
CA GLY A 111 7.76 11.50 -2.82
C GLY A 111 7.97 12.10 -1.42
N LYS A 112 7.10 12.98 -0.95
CA LYS A 112 7.20 13.58 0.40
C LYS A 112 6.92 12.57 1.53
N ILE A 113 6.17 11.51 1.23
CA ILE A 113 5.81 10.44 2.15
C ILE A 113 6.15 9.13 1.47
N LYS A 114 6.72 8.18 2.20
CA LYS A 114 7.07 6.87 1.64
C LYS A 114 5.84 6.02 1.35
N ILE A 115 5.82 5.36 0.19
CA ILE A 115 4.74 4.44 -0.19
C ILE A 115 5.21 3.00 -0.03
N ILE A 116 4.44 2.22 0.74
CA ILE A 116 4.65 0.78 0.91
C ILE A 116 3.56 0.05 0.14
N GLY A 117 3.91 -0.56 -1.00
CA GLY A 117 2.97 -1.26 -1.88
C GLY A 117 2.66 -2.67 -1.37
N VAL A 118 1.36 -2.99 -1.23
CA VAL A 118 0.87 -4.30 -0.76
C VAL A 118 -0.30 -4.75 -1.64
N GLY A 119 -0.35 -6.05 -1.91
CA GLY A 119 -1.40 -6.68 -2.71
C GLY A 119 -0.90 -7.17 -4.06
N GLY A 120 -0.95 -8.48 -4.25
CA GLY A 120 -0.52 -9.15 -5.47
C GLY A 120 0.99 -9.27 -5.66
N VAL A 121 1.81 -9.00 -4.66
CA VAL A 121 3.27 -9.22 -4.73
C VAL A 121 3.55 -10.71 -4.60
N ASP A 122 3.76 -11.37 -5.73
CA ASP A 122 4.01 -12.82 -5.85
C ASP A 122 5.22 -13.16 -6.74
N SER A 123 5.88 -12.13 -7.30
CA SER A 123 7.00 -12.27 -8.24
C SER A 123 7.86 -11.01 -8.26
N GLY A 124 9.07 -11.10 -8.80
CA GLY A 124 9.92 -9.93 -9.04
C GLY A 124 9.25 -8.91 -9.97
N LYS A 125 8.53 -9.40 -10.99
CA LYS A 125 7.77 -8.52 -11.91
C LYS A 125 6.69 -7.73 -11.17
N ALA A 126 5.91 -8.37 -10.30
CA ALA A 126 4.87 -7.69 -9.53
C ALA A 126 5.44 -6.63 -8.57
N ALA A 127 6.60 -6.91 -7.96
CA ALA A 127 7.32 -5.94 -7.15
C ALA A 127 7.87 -4.78 -8.00
N TYR A 128 8.48 -5.09 -9.14
CA TYR A 128 9.03 -4.11 -10.08
C TYR A 128 7.95 -3.14 -10.57
N ASP A 129 6.78 -3.65 -10.95
CA ASP A 129 5.65 -2.81 -11.38
C ASP A 129 5.20 -1.84 -10.28
N LYS A 130 5.19 -2.26 -9.01
CA LYS A 130 4.86 -1.37 -7.90
C LYS A 130 5.88 -0.25 -7.71
N PHE A 131 7.18 -0.53 -7.89
CA PHE A 131 8.21 0.51 -7.86
C PHE A 131 8.03 1.50 -9.01
N LEU A 132 7.80 1.03 -10.23
CA LEU A 132 7.52 1.89 -11.38
C LEU A 132 6.31 2.81 -11.15
N LEU A 133 5.33 2.37 -10.37
CA LEU A 133 4.13 3.14 -10.03
C LEU A 133 4.29 4.04 -8.81
N GLY A 134 5.46 4.04 -8.16
CA GLY A 134 5.77 4.97 -7.09
C GLY A 134 5.88 4.37 -5.69
N ALA A 135 5.87 3.04 -5.53
CA ALA A 135 6.17 2.44 -4.24
C ALA A 135 7.68 2.55 -3.93
N ASP A 136 8.01 2.92 -2.69
CA ASP A 136 9.40 2.88 -2.18
C ASP A 136 9.75 1.50 -1.62
N TYR A 137 8.76 0.79 -1.11
CA TYR A 137 8.89 -0.55 -0.53
C TYR A 137 7.72 -1.42 -0.93
N VAL A 138 7.89 -2.73 -0.84
CA VAL A 138 6.80 -3.69 -1.04
C VAL A 138 6.66 -4.62 0.17
N GLN A 139 5.42 -5.02 0.45
CA GLN A 139 5.09 -6.06 1.43
C GLN A 139 4.31 -7.17 0.73
N LEU A 140 4.50 -8.38 1.19
CA LEU A 140 3.76 -9.55 0.72
C LEU A 140 3.25 -10.38 1.90
N TYR A 141 2.12 -11.05 1.69
CA TYR A 141 1.57 -12.02 2.62
C TYR A 141 1.06 -13.25 1.86
N THR A 142 0.05 -13.08 1.02
CA THR A 142 -0.59 -14.17 0.28
C THR A 142 0.37 -14.92 -0.65
N GLY A 143 1.31 -14.21 -1.28
CA GLY A 143 2.37 -14.83 -2.08
C GLY A 143 3.20 -15.83 -1.27
N MET A 144 3.54 -15.49 -0.01
CA MET A 144 4.27 -16.40 0.89
C MET A 144 3.46 -17.64 1.26
N VAL A 145 2.14 -17.49 1.45
CA VAL A 145 1.26 -18.64 1.77
C VAL A 145 1.28 -19.68 0.63
N PHE A 146 1.28 -19.22 -0.62
CA PHE A 146 1.24 -20.12 -1.78
C PHE A 146 2.60 -20.60 -2.27
N GLN A 147 3.66 -19.79 -2.14
CA GLN A 147 4.99 -20.09 -2.69
C GLN A 147 6.05 -20.38 -1.60
N GLY A 148 5.66 -20.30 -0.33
CA GLY A 148 6.53 -20.59 0.80
C GLY A 148 7.47 -19.43 1.19
N PRO A 149 8.27 -19.62 2.25
CA PRO A 149 9.07 -18.55 2.88
C PRO A 149 10.22 -18.06 1.97
N ASN A 150 10.67 -18.84 1.00
CA ASN A 150 11.76 -18.47 0.10
C ASN A 150 11.37 -17.42 -0.96
N ILE A 151 10.09 -17.09 -1.10
CA ILE A 151 9.57 -16.15 -2.10
C ILE A 151 10.30 -14.80 -2.07
N ALA A 152 10.66 -14.31 -0.90
CA ALA A 152 11.36 -13.01 -0.78
C ALA A 152 12.76 -13.05 -1.45
N GLY A 153 13.45 -14.19 -1.34
CA GLY A 153 14.72 -14.43 -2.03
C GLY A 153 14.54 -14.49 -3.54
N MET A 154 13.51 -15.20 -4.01
CA MET A 154 13.17 -15.32 -5.44
C MET A 154 12.83 -13.94 -6.02
N ILE A 155 11.96 -13.18 -5.37
CA ILE A 155 11.60 -11.82 -5.80
C ILE A 155 12.83 -10.92 -5.91
N LYS A 156 13.76 -10.97 -4.94
CA LYS A 156 15.00 -10.18 -5.01
C LYS A 156 15.89 -10.57 -6.18
N LYS A 157 15.98 -11.87 -6.49
CA LYS A 157 16.73 -12.36 -7.65
C LYS A 157 16.13 -11.85 -8.95
N ASP A 158 14.83 -12.04 -9.13
CA ASP A 158 14.10 -11.58 -10.31
C ASP A 158 14.20 -10.05 -10.48
N LEU A 159 14.06 -9.29 -9.38
CA LEU A 159 14.22 -7.83 -9.39
C LEU A 159 15.61 -7.42 -9.88
N LYS A 160 16.66 -8.09 -9.41
CA LYS A 160 18.03 -7.83 -9.86
C LYS A 160 18.15 -8.04 -11.37
N GLU A 161 17.59 -9.12 -11.90
CA GLU A 161 17.62 -9.42 -13.34
C GLU A 161 16.86 -8.36 -14.17
N LEU A 162 15.71 -7.90 -13.66
CA LEU A 162 14.92 -6.84 -14.31
C LEU A 162 15.68 -5.49 -14.32
N LEU A 163 16.32 -5.12 -13.21
CA LEU A 163 17.10 -3.89 -13.13
C LEU A 163 18.31 -3.93 -14.07
N ILE A 164 19.02 -5.05 -14.13
CA ILE A 164 20.15 -5.23 -15.06
C ILE A 164 19.68 -5.13 -16.51
N ARG A 165 18.59 -5.81 -16.87
CA ARG A 165 18.01 -5.75 -18.20
C ARG A 165 17.68 -4.32 -18.63
N ASP A 166 17.13 -3.52 -17.71
CA ASP A 166 16.71 -2.15 -17.98
C ASP A 166 17.84 -1.11 -17.78
N GLY A 167 19.08 -1.57 -17.49
CA GLY A 167 20.27 -0.71 -17.33
C GLY A 167 20.25 0.15 -16.07
N VAL A 168 19.45 -0.21 -15.06
CA VAL A 168 19.23 0.53 -13.83
C VAL A 168 20.20 0.06 -12.75
N LYS A 169 20.94 1.00 -12.13
CA LYS A 169 21.91 0.68 -11.09
C LYS A 169 21.28 0.56 -9.71
N ASN A 170 20.26 1.36 -9.44
CA ASN A 170 19.55 1.37 -8.16
C ASN A 170 18.04 1.41 -8.39
N PHE A 171 17.28 0.58 -7.67
CA PHE A 171 15.83 0.52 -7.80
C PHE A 171 15.13 1.85 -7.50
N THR A 172 15.74 2.74 -6.72
CA THR A 172 15.19 4.08 -6.45
C THR A 172 15.08 4.94 -7.72
N GLU A 173 15.87 4.64 -8.75
CA GLU A 173 15.84 5.38 -10.02
C GLU A 173 14.56 5.11 -10.83
N ILE A 174 13.87 4.00 -10.56
CA ILE A 174 12.65 3.62 -11.28
C ILE A 174 11.37 4.02 -10.55
N VAL A 175 11.47 4.48 -9.30
CA VAL A 175 10.28 4.81 -8.50
C VAL A 175 9.49 5.96 -9.14
N GLY A 176 8.26 5.65 -9.52
CA GLY A 176 7.34 6.61 -10.12
C GLY A 176 7.51 6.85 -11.63
N ASN A 177 8.36 6.09 -12.33
CA ASN A 177 8.62 6.32 -13.77
C ASN A 177 7.43 5.94 -14.70
N LYS A 178 6.41 5.24 -14.19
CA LYS A 178 5.22 4.82 -14.94
C LYS A 178 3.91 5.15 -14.23
N THR A 179 3.89 6.25 -13.49
CA THR A 179 2.63 6.68 -12.85
C THR A 179 1.57 7.02 -13.90
N VAL A 180 0.33 6.62 -13.64
CA VAL A 180 -0.83 6.93 -14.48
C VAL A 180 -1.45 8.21 -13.93
N SER A 181 -1.61 9.20 -14.79
CA SER A 181 -2.31 10.46 -14.49
C SER A 181 -3.81 10.26 -14.30
#